data_bcdfbd25f604a5237cd124d4dba81f72
#
_entry.id   bcdfbd25f604a5237cd124d4dba81f72
#
_cell.length_a   1.000
_cell.length_b   1.000
_cell.length_c   1.000
_cell.angle_alpha   90.00
_cell.angle_beta   90.00
_cell.angle_gamma   90.00
#
_symmetry.space_group_name_H-M   'P 1'
#
loop_
_entity.id
_entity.type
_entity.pdbx_description
1 polymer ?
#
loop_
_entity_poly.entity_id
_entity_poly.type
_entity_poly.pdbx_seq_one_letter_code
_entity_poly.pdbx_strand_id
1 'polypeptide(L)'
;MAGIRIAISGVGNCASSLIQGLEYYKKISHSDNLVPGLMHNSLGGYLISDIKPVAAFDIDMRKVGTDLSKAIFSEPNCTKKFSDVPDLGVEVMKGQVLDGVAPHMTDYFRVDEKQKPVDVAAILKRTKADILINYLPVGSEEAVKYYASQALEAGCAFINCIPVFIASNKQWADKFRKARLPIIGDDIKSLVGATIVHRALTQMIVERGAKIDSTYQLNIGGNTDFRNMTDQARLKSKKISKTESVASQIPYDAYVYAGPNGCIDCLNDNKICHLKIDFKLFGDVPAYIDLKLSVEDSPNSAGVVVDAIRVAKIALDRKLGGPIIPASAYFMKHPPEQIHDAVAREKLEEFIKGTVQ
;
A
#
# COMPACT_ATOMS: atom_id res chain seq x y z
N MET A 1 19.97 -2.07 -17.00
CA MET A 1 18.53 -2.32 -17.30
C MET A 1 17.83 -1.00 -17.56
N ALA A 2 16.70 -0.97 -18.26
CA ALA A 2 15.91 0.25 -18.39
C ALA A 2 15.32 0.61 -17.02
N GLY A 3 15.27 1.91 -16.68
CA GLY A 3 14.67 2.35 -15.40
C GLY A 3 13.17 2.03 -15.31
N ILE A 4 12.63 2.00 -14.12
CA ILE A 4 11.21 1.75 -13.82
C ILE A 4 10.49 3.09 -13.74
N ARG A 5 9.55 3.35 -14.63
CA ARG A 5 8.82 4.62 -14.74
C ARG A 5 7.49 4.49 -14.00
N ILE A 6 7.35 5.20 -12.89
CA ILE A 6 6.14 5.14 -12.07
C ILE A 6 5.29 6.39 -12.21
N ALA A 7 3.98 6.20 -12.22
CA ALA A 7 2.98 7.24 -12.01
C ALA A 7 2.27 7.02 -10.67
N ILE A 8 1.81 8.10 -10.05
CA ILE A 8 1.19 8.07 -8.72
C ILE A 8 -0.19 8.74 -8.79
N SER A 9 -1.23 8.09 -8.30
CA SER A 9 -2.54 8.69 -8.03
C SER A 9 -2.73 8.86 -6.52
N GLY A 10 -2.90 10.12 -6.08
CA GLY A 10 -2.93 10.52 -4.68
C GLY A 10 -1.54 10.88 -4.14
N VAL A 11 -1.26 12.19 -4.06
CA VAL A 11 0.03 12.73 -3.57
C VAL A 11 -0.09 13.04 -2.06
N GLY A 12 -0.46 12.02 -1.28
CA GLY A 12 -0.59 12.08 0.18
C GLY A 12 0.69 11.69 0.93
N ASN A 13 0.54 11.32 2.21
CA ASN A 13 1.64 10.92 3.09
C ASN A 13 2.42 9.70 2.55
N CYS A 14 1.73 8.68 2.02
CA CYS A 14 2.38 7.51 1.44
C CYS A 14 3.23 7.86 0.22
N ALA A 15 2.72 8.72 -0.68
CA ALA A 15 3.49 9.22 -1.81
C ALA A 15 4.68 10.05 -1.35
N SER A 16 4.51 10.90 -0.33
CA SER A 16 5.59 11.68 0.28
C SER A 16 6.72 10.76 0.76
N SER A 17 6.38 9.72 1.53
CA SER A 17 7.36 8.78 2.05
C SER A 17 8.06 7.99 0.95
N LEU A 18 7.33 7.56 -0.09
CA LEU A 18 7.94 6.87 -1.23
C LEU A 18 8.95 7.76 -1.95
N ILE A 19 8.55 8.99 -2.31
CA ILE A 19 9.43 9.91 -3.06
C ILE A 19 10.65 10.32 -2.24
N GLN A 20 10.50 10.60 -0.95
CA GLN A 20 11.62 10.81 -0.05
C GLN A 20 12.54 9.59 0.00
N GLY A 21 11.96 8.38 0.07
CA GLY A 21 12.71 7.12 0.08
C GLY A 21 13.53 6.90 -1.19
N LEU A 22 12.98 7.21 -2.37
CA LEU A 22 13.73 7.12 -3.63
C LEU A 22 14.99 8.00 -3.60
N GLU A 23 14.91 9.18 -3.03
CA GLU A 23 16.07 10.08 -2.88
C GLU A 23 17.03 9.61 -1.80
N TYR A 24 16.52 9.20 -0.63
CA TYR A 24 17.31 8.76 0.51
C TYR A 24 18.19 7.54 0.18
N TYR A 25 17.61 6.56 -0.51
CA TYR A 25 18.27 5.31 -0.86
C TYR A 25 18.94 5.30 -2.23
N LYS A 26 19.00 6.42 -2.95
CA LYS A 26 19.50 6.46 -4.33
C LYS A 26 20.94 5.99 -4.52
N LYS A 27 21.76 6.01 -3.46
CA LYS A 27 23.17 5.60 -3.48
C LYS A 27 23.38 4.12 -3.15
N ILE A 28 22.32 3.38 -2.82
CA ILE A 28 22.40 1.95 -2.51
C ILE A 28 22.83 1.18 -3.75
N SER A 29 23.76 0.25 -3.59
CA SER A 29 24.33 -0.59 -4.64
C SER A 29 23.99 -2.07 -4.45
N HIS A 30 24.29 -2.88 -5.45
CA HIS A 30 24.11 -4.35 -5.38
C HIS A 30 25.00 -5.02 -4.33
N SER A 31 26.12 -4.42 -3.98
CA SER A 31 27.09 -4.95 -3.01
C SER A 31 26.80 -4.59 -1.56
N ASP A 32 25.82 -3.70 -1.30
CA ASP A 32 25.49 -3.32 0.06
C ASP A 32 24.85 -4.50 0.81
N ASN A 33 25.21 -4.62 2.09
CA ASN A 33 24.61 -5.59 3.00
C ASN A 33 23.20 -5.13 3.43
N LEU A 34 22.70 -5.60 4.55
CA LEU A 34 21.39 -5.23 5.07
C LEU A 34 21.25 -3.69 5.20
N VAL A 35 20.27 -3.13 4.48
CA VAL A 35 19.92 -1.71 4.54
C VAL A 35 18.59 -1.58 5.28
N PRO A 36 18.56 -0.91 6.45
CA PRO A 36 17.32 -0.73 7.20
C PRO A 36 16.24 -0.06 6.35
N GLY A 37 15.03 -0.61 6.38
CA GLY A 37 13.88 -0.09 5.62
C GLY A 37 13.70 -0.69 4.22
N LEU A 38 14.61 -1.52 3.75
CA LEU A 38 14.48 -2.27 2.50
C LEU A 38 14.45 -3.77 2.79
N MET A 39 13.44 -4.48 2.29
CA MET A 39 13.41 -5.95 2.35
C MET A 39 14.45 -6.57 1.42
N HIS A 40 14.68 -5.93 0.27
CA HIS A 40 15.71 -6.30 -0.69
C HIS A 40 16.47 -5.04 -1.12
N ASN A 41 17.79 -5.06 -1.03
CA ASN A 41 18.63 -3.96 -1.56
C ASN A 41 18.57 -3.96 -3.08
N SER A 42 18.66 -5.14 -3.69
CA SER A 42 18.46 -5.37 -5.12
C SER A 42 17.42 -6.47 -5.32
N LEU A 43 16.51 -6.32 -6.25
CA LEU A 43 15.43 -7.26 -6.52
C LEU A 43 15.34 -7.52 -8.02
N GLY A 44 15.62 -8.76 -8.46
CA GLY A 44 15.61 -9.14 -9.87
C GLY A 44 16.54 -8.31 -10.75
N GLY A 45 17.61 -7.79 -10.17
CA GLY A 45 18.57 -6.90 -10.83
C GLY A 45 18.19 -5.41 -10.79
N TYR A 46 17.03 -5.05 -10.24
CA TYR A 46 16.62 -3.66 -10.06
C TYR A 46 17.02 -3.12 -8.68
N LEU A 47 17.60 -1.91 -8.66
CA LEU A 47 17.85 -1.11 -7.48
C LEU A 47 16.69 -0.13 -7.24
N ILE A 48 16.64 0.46 -6.05
CA ILE A 48 15.69 1.54 -5.76
C ILE A 48 15.96 2.77 -6.63
N SER A 49 17.20 3.05 -6.97
CA SER A 49 17.64 4.13 -7.86
C SER A 49 17.16 3.99 -9.32
N ASP A 50 16.70 2.81 -9.72
CA ASP A 50 16.10 2.59 -11.03
C ASP A 50 14.66 3.10 -11.12
N ILE A 51 14.00 3.34 -9.97
CA ILE A 51 12.62 3.82 -9.89
C ILE A 51 12.59 5.32 -10.11
N LYS A 52 11.81 5.77 -11.11
CA LYS A 52 11.70 7.18 -11.49
C LYS A 52 10.23 7.61 -11.58
N PRO A 53 9.78 8.58 -10.77
CA PRO A 53 8.47 9.17 -10.96
C PRO A 53 8.43 9.94 -12.28
N VAL A 54 7.36 9.78 -13.06
CA VAL A 54 7.19 10.40 -14.37
C VAL A 54 5.84 11.10 -14.54
N ALA A 55 4.88 10.83 -13.65
CA ALA A 55 3.59 11.51 -13.59
C ALA A 55 3.03 11.41 -12.17
N ALA A 56 2.25 12.40 -11.77
CA ALA A 56 1.53 12.39 -10.51
C ALA A 56 0.16 13.08 -10.68
N PHE A 57 -0.85 12.55 -9.99
CA PHE A 57 -2.21 13.04 -10.04
C PHE A 57 -2.74 13.28 -8.63
N ASP A 58 -3.32 14.45 -8.41
CA ASP A 58 -4.01 14.81 -7.17
C ASP A 58 -5.19 15.72 -7.52
N ILE A 59 -6.03 16.06 -6.55
CA ILE A 59 -7.16 16.98 -6.71
C ILE A 59 -7.05 18.21 -5.83
N ASP A 60 -6.12 18.23 -4.87
CA ASP A 60 -5.92 19.36 -3.95
C ASP A 60 -5.17 20.50 -4.65
N MET A 61 -5.78 21.69 -4.68
CA MET A 61 -5.23 22.87 -5.33
C MET A 61 -3.88 23.35 -4.76
N ARG A 62 -3.51 22.90 -3.55
CA ARG A 62 -2.19 23.20 -2.96
C ARG A 62 -1.07 22.37 -3.57
N LYS A 63 -1.42 21.30 -4.28
CA LYS A 63 -0.49 20.34 -4.89
C LYS A 63 -0.52 20.40 -6.41
N VAL A 64 -1.71 20.53 -6.99
CA VAL A 64 -1.89 20.59 -8.44
C VAL A 64 -1.18 21.82 -9.02
N GLY A 65 -0.41 21.61 -10.11
CA GLY A 65 0.39 22.66 -10.75
C GLY A 65 1.76 22.90 -10.10
N THR A 66 2.10 22.14 -9.04
CA THR A 66 3.43 22.23 -8.41
C THR A 66 4.28 21.01 -8.74
N ASP A 67 5.62 21.17 -8.65
CA ASP A 67 6.50 20.00 -8.78
C ASP A 67 6.24 18.97 -7.66
N LEU A 68 6.31 17.69 -8.00
CA LEU A 68 6.07 16.60 -7.07
C LEU A 68 6.97 16.68 -5.82
N SER A 69 8.21 17.16 -5.97
CA SER A 69 9.15 17.35 -4.85
C SER A 69 8.66 18.36 -3.80
N LYS A 70 7.80 19.28 -4.17
CA LYS A 70 7.17 20.29 -3.29
C LYS A 70 5.79 19.81 -2.83
N ALA A 71 5.01 19.25 -3.76
CA ALA A 71 3.66 18.76 -3.48
C ALA A 71 3.62 17.71 -2.36
N ILE A 72 4.62 16.85 -2.26
CA ILE A 72 4.73 15.82 -1.21
C ILE A 72 4.84 16.39 0.20
N PHE A 73 5.22 17.66 0.35
CA PHE A 73 5.29 18.37 1.64
C PHE A 73 4.16 19.39 1.84
N SER A 74 3.29 19.55 0.86
CA SER A 74 2.13 20.46 0.96
C SER A 74 1.07 19.88 1.90
N GLU A 75 0.42 20.73 2.66
CA GLU A 75 -0.73 20.34 3.49
C GLU A 75 -1.81 19.61 2.66
N PRO A 76 -2.53 18.68 3.26
CA PRO A 76 -2.50 18.25 4.67
C PRO A 76 -1.50 17.11 4.97
N ASN A 77 -0.46 16.92 4.15
CA ASN A 77 0.56 15.91 4.41
C ASN A 77 1.32 16.23 5.71
N CYS A 78 1.49 15.22 6.56
CA CYS A 78 2.09 15.33 7.87
C CYS A 78 3.16 14.25 8.16
N THR A 79 3.57 13.51 7.12
CA THR A 79 4.64 12.51 7.27
C THR A 79 5.97 13.19 7.60
N LYS A 80 6.81 12.49 8.37
CA LYS A 80 8.15 13.00 8.71
C LYS A 80 8.97 13.30 7.46
N LYS A 81 9.65 14.43 7.48
CA LYS A 81 10.69 14.74 6.51
C LYS A 81 11.98 14.07 6.94
N PHE A 82 12.43 13.08 6.17
CA PHE A 82 13.69 12.35 6.40
C PHE A 82 14.67 12.48 5.22
N SER A 83 14.24 13.11 4.13
CA SER A 83 15.10 13.44 2.99
C SER A 83 14.66 14.73 2.34
N ASP A 84 15.61 15.56 1.92
CA ASP A 84 15.36 16.62 0.96
C ASP A 84 15.25 16.01 -0.44
N VAL A 85 14.24 16.45 -1.20
CA VAL A 85 14.00 15.98 -2.56
C VAL A 85 14.24 17.14 -3.52
N PRO A 86 15.20 17.01 -4.45
CA PRO A 86 15.43 18.03 -5.47
C PRO A 86 14.24 18.14 -6.43
N ASP A 87 14.16 19.21 -7.18
CA ASP A 87 13.16 19.36 -8.24
C ASP A 87 13.23 18.16 -9.20
N LEU A 88 12.08 17.52 -9.39
CA LEU A 88 11.96 16.30 -10.18
C LEU A 88 11.55 16.57 -11.63
N GLY A 89 11.09 17.80 -11.95
CA GLY A 89 10.51 18.13 -13.24
C GLY A 89 9.19 17.38 -13.50
N VAL A 90 8.49 16.93 -12.44
CA VAL A 90 7.23 16.19 -12.49
C VAL A 90 6.14 17.04 -11.88
N GLU A 91 5.37 17.72 -12.72
CA GLU A 91 4.20 18.48 -12.27
C GLU A 91 3.09 17.56 -11.80
N VAL A 92 2.48 17.87 -10.66
CA VAL A 92 1.26 17.21 -10.17
C VAL A 92 0.07 17.73 -10.97
N MET A 93 -0.57 16.85 -11.72
CA MET A 93 -1.70 17.18 -12.58
C MET A 93 -3.02 16.90 -11.87
N LYS A 94 -4.06 17.68 -12.23
CA LYS A 94 -5.40 17.46 -11.68
C LYS A 94 -6.00 16.18 -12.21
N GLY A 95 -6.26 15.24 -11.29
CA GLY A 95 -7.02 14.01 -11.56
C GLY A 95 -8.53 14.26 -11.64
N GLN A 96 -9.27 13.21 -12.05
CA GLN A 96 -10.73 13.25 -12.05
C GLN A 96 -11.26 13.33 -10.61
N VAL A 97 -12.10 14.31 -10.33
CA VAL A 97 -12.79 14.42 -9.04
C VAL A 97 -13.99 13.47 -9.05
N LEU A 98 -13.97 12.50 -8.16
CA LEU A 98 -15.00 11.49 -7.97
C LEU A 98 -15.31 11.37 -6.46
N ASP A 99 -15.36 10.17 -5.93
CA ASP A 99 -15.64 9.88 -4.52
C ASP A 99 -14.40 9.94 -3.59
N GLY A 100 -13.28 10.48 -4.06
CA GLY A 100 -12.02 10.57 -3.29
C GLY A 100 -12.10 11.45 -2.04
N VAL A 101 -12.94 12.47 -2.05
CA VAL A 101 -13.16 13.37 -0.89
C VAL A 101 -14.52 13.06 -0.26
N ALA A 102 -14.52 12.58 0.96
CA ALA A 102 -15.75 12.40 1.73
C ALA A 102 -16.32 13.75 2.18
N PRO A 103 -17.63 13.90 2.39
CA PRO A 103 -18.25 15.17 2.80
C PRO A 103 -17.62 15.80 4.04
N HIS A 104 -17.25 15.01 5.05
CA HIS A 104 -16.61 15.48 6.29
C HIS A 104 -15.12 15.83 6.10
N MET A 105 -14.55 15.61 4.91
CA MET A 105 -13.16 15.91 4.58
C MET A 105 -12.98 17.16 3.70
N THR A 106 -14.06 17.84 3.33
CA THR A 106 -14.02 19.02 2.42
C THR A 106 -13.21 20.19 2.97
N ASP A 107 -13.14 20.34 4.30
CA ASP A 107 -12.33 21.37 4.95
C ASP A 107 -10.82 21.06 4.90
N TYR A 108 -10.47 19.78 4.72
CA TYR A 108 -9.08 19.32 4.66
C TYR A 108 -8.53 19.31 3.24
N PHE A 109 -9.35 19.07 2.23
CA PHE A 109 -8.96 19.01 0.82
C PHE A 109 -9.63 20.15 0.05
N ARG A 110 -8.81 20.96 -0.62
CA ARG A 110 -9.27 22.13 -1.38
C ARG A 110 -9.28 21.78 -2.86
N VAL A 111 -10.45 21.60 -3.42
CA VAL A 111 -10.62 21.29 -4.85
C VAL A 111 -10.99 22.56 -5.62
N ASP A 112 -10.20 22.92 -6.64
CA ASP A 112 -10.58 23.99 -7.58
C ASP A 112 -11.47 23.40 -8.68
N GLU A 113 -12.78 23.65 -8.58
CA GLU A 113 -13.76 23.13 -9.54
C GLU A 113 -13.61 23.73 -10.96
N LYS A 114 -12.97 24.90 -11.08
CA LYS A 114 -12.75 25.57 -12.39
C LYS A 114 -11.65 24.90 -13.20
N GLN A 115 -10.68 24.29 -12.54
CA GLN A 115 -9.60 23.59 -13.20
C GLN A 115 -10.10 22.25 -13.74
N LYS A 116 -9.97 22.02 -15.04
CA LYS A 116 -10.37 20.74 -15.66
C LYS A 116 -9.37 19.63 -15.34
N PRO A 117 -9.85 18.42 -15.08
CA PRO A 117 -8.98 17.25 -14.94
C PRO A 117 -8.31 16.91 -16.28
N VAL A 118 -7.12 16.32 -16.19
CA VAL A 118 -6.38 15.84 -17.37
C VAL A 118 -6.90 14.47 -17.83
N ASP A 119 -6.63 14.13 -19.09
CA ASP A 119 -6.75 12.76 -19.57
C ASP A 119 -5.60 11.92 -19.02
N VAL A 120 -5.89 11.12 -18.00
CA VAL A 120 -4.91 10.33 -17.26
C VAL A 120 -4.26 9.29 -18.18
N ALA A 121 -5.04 8.57 -19.01
CA ALA A 121 -4.49 7.57 -19.92
C ALA A 121 -3.55 8.18 -20.96
N ALA A 122 -3.91 9.35 -21.52
CA ALA A 122 -3.04 10.07 -22.46
C ALA A 122 -1.72 10.50 -21.78
N ILE A 123 -1.76 10.96 -20.53
CA ILE A 123 -0.57 11.32 -19.75
C ILE A 123 0.31 10.09 -19.51
N LEU A 124 -0.26 8.99 -19.05
CA LEU A 124 0.46 7.74 -18.80
C LEU A 124 1.16 7.23 -20.09
N LYS A 125 0.48 7.26 -21.23
CA LYS A 125 1.05 6.91 -22.54
C LYS A 125 2.19 7.86 -22.93
N ARG A 126 1.97 9.17 -22.80
CA ARG A 126 2.97 10.21 -23.16
C ARG A 126 4.21 10.11 -22.30
N THR A 127 4.07 9.89 -21.01
CA THR A 127 5.18 9.74 -20.07
C THR A 127 5.79 8.34 -20.10
N LYS A 128 5.19 7.41 -20.86
CA LYS A 128 5.61 6.00 -20.94
C LYS A 128 5.71 5.38 -19.55
N ALA A 129 4.73 5.63 -18.69
CA ALA A 129 4.68 5.04 -17.36
C ALA A 129 4.59 3.51 -17.48
N ASP A 130 5.44 2.78 -16.74
CA ASP A 130 5.36 1.32 -16.64
C ASP A 130 4.28 0.89 -15.66
N ILE A 131 4.16 1.64 -14.55
CA ILE A 131 3.34 1.27 -13.39
C ILE A 131 2.58 2.49 -12.89
N LEU A 132 1.29 2.33 -12.62
CA LEU A 132 0.48 3.28 -11.86
C LEU A 132 0.27 2.76 -10.44
N ILE A 133 0.69 3.57 -9.45
CA ILE A 133 0.53 3.29 -8.02
C ILE A 133 -0.67 4.06 -7.50
N ASN A 134 -1.59 3.37 -6.85
CA ASN A 134 -2.79 3.97 -6.27
C ASN A 134 -2.65 4.17 -4.76
N TYR A 135 -2.65 5.44 -4.34
CA TYR A 135 -2.62 5.92 -2.97
C TYR A 135 -3.83 6.81 -2.62
N LEU A 136 -4.95 6.62 -3.30
CA LEU A 136 -6.18 7.35 -3.02
C LEU A 136 -6.68 7.08 -1.59
N PRO A 137 -7.53 7.95 -1.04
CA PRO A 137 -8.10 7.73 0.29
C PRO A 137 -8.95 6.46 0.37
N VAL A 138 -8.97 5.82 1.55
CA VAL A 138 -9.84 4.66 1.82
C VAL A 138 -11.30 4.99 1.49
N GLY A 139 -12.00 4.05 0.84
CA GLY A 139 -13.40 4.20 0.44
C GLY A 139 -13.62 4.98 -0.86
N SER A 140 -12.57 5.26 -1.64
CA SER A 140 -12.63 5.91 -2.96
C SER A 140 -12.92 4.87 -4.06
N GLU A 141 -14.06 4.22 -3.99
CA GLU A 141 -14.43 3.08 -4.84
C GLU A 141 -14.43 3.43 -6.33
N GLU A 142 -15.11 4.52 -6.69
CA GLU A 142 -15.24 4.93 -8.09
C GLU A 142 -13.92 5.52 -8.64
N ALA A 143 -13.22 6.29 -7.83
CA ALA A 143 -11.94 6.85 -8.23
C ALA A 143 -10.88 5.76 -8.47
N VAL A 144 -10.82 4.71 -7.63
CA VAL A 144 -9.89 3.60 -7.84
C VAL A 144 -10.20 2.82 -9.10
N LYS A 145 -11.48 2.52 -9.35
CA LYS A 145 -11.93 1.84 -10.58
C LYS A 145 -11.61 2.68 -11.83
N TYR A 146 -11.75 4.00 -11.73
CA TYR A 146 -11.36 4.93 -12.79
C TYR A 146 -9.86 4.81 -13.07
N TYR A 147 -8.98 4.95 -12.07
CA TYR A 147 -7.52 4.86 -12.26
C TYR A 147 -7.07 3.47 -12.73
N ALA A 148 -7.70 2.38 -12.25
CA ALA A 148 -7.45 1.03 -12.74
C ALA A 148 -7.81 0.91 -14.24
N SER A 149 -8.92 1.53 -14.69
CA SER A 149 -9.31 1.59 -16.11
C SER A 149 -8.29 2.38 -16.94
N GLN A 150 -7.82 3.52 -16.41
CA GLN A 150 -6.81 4.35 -17.08
C GLN A 150 -5.47 3.62 -17.21
N ALA A 151 -5.07 2.84 -16.20
CA ALA A 151 -3.88 1.99 -16.28
C ALA A 151 -4.00 0.93 -17.38
N LEU A 152 -5.15 0.24 -17.46
CA LEU A 152 -5.44 -0.73 -18.53
C LEU A 152 -5.38 -0.08 -19.91
N GLU A 153 -6.02 1.08 -20.08
CA GLU A 153 -6.03 1.81 -21.35
C GLU A 153 -4.64 2.29 -21.77
N ALA A 154 -3.83 2.68 -20.81
CA ALA A 154 -2.47 3.15 -21.05
C ALA A 154 -1.44 2.01 -21.25
N GLY A 155 -1.79 0.78 -20.91
CA GLY A 155 -0.84 -0.34 -20.95
C GLY A 155 0.11 -0.37 -19.75
N CYS A 156 -0.32 0.16 -18.58
CA CYS A 156 0.45 0.19 -17.35
C CYS A 156 0.08 -0.97 -16.42
N ALA A 157 1.05 -1.49 -15.68
CA ALA A 157 0.78 -2.29 -14.48
C ALA A 157 0.09 -1.43 -13.42
N PHE A 158 -0.65 -2.07 -12.51
CA PHE A 158 -1.37 -1.37 -11.44
C PHE A 158 -1.01 -1.92 -10.06
N ILE A 159 -0.61 -1.05 -9.14
CA ILE A 159 -0.39 -1.41 -7.73
C ILE A 159 -1.45 -0.71 -6.90
N ASN A 160 -2.35 -1.48 -6.28
CA ASN A 160 -3.43 -0.96 -5.47
C ASN A 160 -3.10 -1.03 -3.99
N CYS A 161 -2.71 0.12 -3.41
CA CYS A 161 -2.27 0.20 -2.02
C CYS A 161 -3.41 0.42 -1.01
N ILE A 162 -4.67 0.53 -1.46
CA ILE A 162 -5.82 0.80 -0.58
C ILE A 162 -6.87 -0.33 -0.67
N PRO A 163 -7.77 -0.45 0.32
CA PRO A 163 -8.74 -1.55 0.39
C PRO A 163 -9.97 -1.35 -0.49
N VAL A 164 -9.77 -1.04 -1.76
CA VAL A 164 -10.77 -1.18 -2.81
C VAL A 164 -10.40 -2.41 -3.62
N PHE A 165 -11.30 -3.37 -3.72
CA PHE A 165 -10.98 -4.70 -4.24
C PHE A 165 -10.91 -4.70 -5.77
N ILE A 166 -9.69 -4.63 -6.29
CA ILE A 166 -9.38 -4.68 -7.73
C ILE A 166 -8.61 -5.97 -8.05
N ALA A 167 -7.45 -6.22 -7.44
CA ALA A 167 -6.66 -7.42 -7.70
C ALA A 167 -7.38 -8.69 -7.24
N SER A 168 -8.09 -8.62 -6.12
CA SER A 168 -8.90 -9.71 -5.55
C SER A 168 -10.27 -9.88 -6.21
N ASN A 169 -10.72 -8.94 -7.04
CA ASN A 169 -11.96 -9.03 -7.78
C ASN A 169 -11.76 -9.75 -9.12
N LYS A 170 -12.49 -10.85 -9.32
CA LYS A 170 -12.36 -11.70 -10.50
C LYS A 170 -12.51 -10.94 -11.83
N GLN A 171 -13.49 -10.03 -11.92
CA GLN A 171 -13.76 -9.29 -13.18
C GLN A 171 -12.58 -8.37 -13.53
N TRP A 172 -12.01 -7.67 -12.54
CA TRP A 172 -10.84 -6.83 -12.73
C TRP A 172 -9.58 -7.66 -13.01
N ALA A 173 -9.36 -8.72 -12.25
CA ALA A 173 -8.26 -9.66 -12.47
C ALA A 173 -8.25 -10.20 -13.91
N ASP A 174 -9.44 -10.56 -14.44
CA ASP A 174 -9.58 -11.04 -15.82
C ASP A 174 -9.31 -9.95 -16.87
N LYS A 175 -9.67 -8.68 -16.61
CA LYS A 175 -9.31 -7.56 -17.50
C LYS A 175 -7.78 -7.38 -17.58
N PHE A 176 -7.09 -7.37 -16.45
CA PHE A 176 -5.63 -7.27 -16.40
C PHE A 176 -4.95 -8.49 -17.05
N ARG A 177 -5.49 -9.68 -16.84
CA ARG A 177 -4.98 -10.91 -17.50
C ARG A 177 -5.12 -10.86 -19.02
N LYS A 178 -6.28 -10.46 -19.53
CA LYS A 178 -6.53 -10.30 -20.97
C LYS A 178 -5.64 -9.23 -21.59
N ALA A 179 -5.39 -8.14 -20.88
CA ALA A 179 -4.50 -7.07 -21.32
C ALA A 179 -3.01 -7.44 -21.21
N ARG A 180 -2.64 -8.57 -20.58
CA ARG A 180 -1.27 -8.97 -20.24
C ARG A 180 -0.54 -7.92 -19.42
N LEU A 181 -1.26 -7.31 -18.48
CA LEU A 181 -0.72 -6.33 -17.55
C LEU A 181 -0.76 -6.88 -16.13
N PRO A 182 0.32 -6.80 -15.36
CA PRO A 182 0.32 -7.26 -13.98
C PRO A 182 -0.47 -6.31 -13.08
N ILE A 183 -1.11 -6.90 -12.08
CA ILE A 183 -1.72 -6.16 -10.97
C ILE A 183 -1.28 -6.75 -9.64
N ILE A 184 -0.93 -5.89 -8.67
CA ILE A 184 -0.60 -6.23 -7.29
C ILE A 184 -1.55 -5.47 -6.37
N GLY A 185 -2.28 -6.13 -5.51
CA GLY A 185 -3.30 -5.56 -4.62
C GLY A 185 -3.89 -6.63 -3.72
N ASP A 186 -4.74 -6.28 -2.76
CA ASP A 186 -5.23 -4.94 -2.42
C ASP A 186 -4.86 -4.63 -0.96
N ASP A 187 -4.76 -3.34 -0.59
CA ASP A 187 -4.45 -2.85 0.76
C ASP A 187 -3.04 -3.21 1.25
N ILE A 188 -2.08 -2.32 0.99
CA ILE A 188 -0.66 -2.55 1.30
C ILE A 188 -0.40 -2.84 2.78
N LYS A 189 0.45 -3.82 3.06
CA LYS A 189 1.04 -4.06 4.37
C LYS A 189 2.15 -3.04 4.66
N SER A 190 2.65 -3.04 5.88
CA SER A 190 3.85 -2.28 6.30
C SER A 190 5.02 -3.25 6.51
N LEU A 191 6.24 -2.76 6.57
CA LEU A 191 7.43 -3.56 6.91
C LEU A 191 7.26 -4.23 8.28
N VAL A 192 7.10 -3.42 9.32
CA VAL A 192 6.78 -3.86 10.68
C VAL A 192 5.58 -3.05 11.15
N GLY A 193 4.38 -3.54 10.89
CA GLY A 193 3.13 -2.88 11.24
C GLY A 193 2.20 -3.77 12.04
N ALA A 194 1.13 -3.19 12.52
CA ALA A 194 0.16 -3.88 13.38
C ALA A 194 -0.35 -5.21 12.78
N THR A 195 -0.64 -5.25 11.48
CA THR A 195 -1.10 -6.48 10.82
C THR A 195 -0.02 -7.55 10.78
N ILE A 196 1.23 -7.20 10.44
CA ILE A 196 2.35 -8.16 10.38
C ILE A 196 2.65 -8.72 11.76
N VAL A 197 2.72 -7.87 12.79
CA VAL A 197 2.96 -8.31 14.19
C VAL A 197 1.83 -9.22 14.66
N HIS A 198 0.58 -8.86 14.38
CA HIS A 198 -0.58 -9.65 14.76
C HIS A 198 -0.58 -11.03 14.10
N ARG A 199 -0.35 -11.09 12.79
CA ARG A 199 -0.24 -12.35 12.03
C ARG A 199 0.88 -13.24 12.56
N ALA A 200 2.06 -12.69 12.79
CA ALA A 200 3.22 -13.43 13.29
C ALA A 200 2.97 -14.04 14.68
N LEU A 201 2.41 -13.26 15.59
CA LEU A 201 2.05 -13.75 16.94
C LEU A 201 0.95 -14.81 16.89
N THR A 202 -0.09 -14.59 16.09
CA THR A 202 -1.21 -15.51 15.90
C THR A 202 -0.69 -16.85 15.34
N GLN A 203 0.12 -16.81 14.29
CA GLN A 203 0.72 -17.99 13.69
C GLN A 203 1.60 -18.74 14.70
N MET A 204 2.49 -18.03 15.41
CA MET A 204 3.34 -18.63 16.45
C MET A 204 2.50 -19.38 17.51
N ILE A 205 1.43 -18.76 18.01
CA ILE A 205 0.56 -19.35 19.03
C ILE A 205 -0.09 -20.66 18.50
N VAL A 206 -0.63 -20.61 17.28
CA VAL A 206 -1.28 -21.77 16.64
C VAL A 206 -0.27 -22.89 16.39
N GLU A 207 0.91 -22.58 15.82
CA GLU A 207 1.97 -23.56 15.54
C GLU A 207 2.55 -24.20 16.80
N ARG A 208 2.49 -23.50 17.94
CA ARG A 208 2.92 -24.02 19.25
C ARG A 208 1.84 -24.86 19.95
N GLY A 209 0.69 -25.11 19.30
CA GLY A 209 -0.40 -25.92 19.81
C GLY A 209 -1.28 -25.23 20.84
N ALA A 210 -1.16 -23.92 21.02
CA ALA A 210 -2.07 -23.15 21.84
C ALA A 210 -3.34 -22.79 21.04
N LYS A 211 -4.46 -22.60 21.73
CA LYS A 211 -5.75 -22.28 21.11
C LYS A 211 -6.14 -20.84 21.41
N ILE A 212 -6.24 -20.02 20.38
CA ILE A 212 -6.72 -18.65 20.50
C ILE A 212 -8.24 -18.66 20.74
N ASP A 213 -8.69 -17.99 21.78
CA ASP A 213 -10.11 -17.79 22.07
C ASP A 213 -10.61 -16.48 21.46
N SER A 214 -9.85 -15.41 21.66
CA SER A 214 -10.18 -14.09 21.09
C SER A 214 -8.94 -13.25 20.83
N THR A 215 -9.03 -12.36 19.85
CA THR A 215 -7.99 -11.37 19.61
C THR A 215 -8.56 -10.08 19.04
N TYR A 216 -7.94 -8.96 19.42
CA TYR A 216 -8.29 -7.68 18.85
C TYR A 216 -7.07 -6.78 18.61
N GLN A 217 -7.24 -5.87 17.68
CA GLN A 217 -6.25 -4.87 17.29
C GLN A 217 -6.95 -3.51 17.18
N LEU A 218 -6.61 -2.58 18.07
CA LEU A 218 -7.11 -1.21 18.08
C LEU A 218 -6.03 -0.30 17.51
N ASN A 219 -6.36 0.47 16.48
CA ASN A 219 -5.41 1.38 15.83
C ASN A 219 -5.90 2.82 15.94
N ILE A 220 -5.01 3.69 16.36
CA ILE A 220 -5.22 5.14 16.49
C ILE A 220 -4.09 5.84 15.74
N GLY A 221 -4.43 6.87 14.97
CA GLY A 221 -3.46 7.70 14.24
C GLY A 221 -3.95 9.13 14.12
N GLY A 222 -3.15 10.01 13.52
CA GLY A 222 -3.50 11.44 13.42
C GLY A 222 -3.54 11.99 12.01
N ASN A 223 -3.18 11.19 11.00
CA ASN A 223 -3.16 11.63 9.62
C ASN A 223 -4.56 11.65 8.96
N THR A 224 -4.63 12.18 7.77
CA THR A 224 -5.89 12.32 7.01
C THR A 224 -6.56 10.99 6.68
N ASP A 225 -5.82 9.86 6.59
CA ASP A 225 -6.43 8.54 6.40
C ASP A 225 -7.24 8.12 7.63
N PHE A 226 -6.70 8.31 8.84
CA PHE A 226 -7.44 8.04 10.08
C PHE A 226 -8.66 8.96 10.23
N ARG A 227 -8.53 10.22 9.85
CA ARG A 227 -9.65 11.16 9.86
C ARG A 227 -10.72 10.78 8.83
N ASN A 228 -10.34 10.41 7.63
CA ASN A 228 -11.25 9.94 6.59
C ASN A 228 -12.04 8.68 7.07
N MET A 229 -11.39 7.80 7.83
CA MET A 229 -11.99 6.57 8.37
C MET A 229 -12.88 6.80 9.62
N THR A 230 -13.09 8.03 10.08
CA THR A 230 -14.12 8.31 11.09
C THR A 230 -15.52 8.13 10.52
N ASP A 231 -15.70 8.21 9.21
CA ASP A 231 -16.93 7.85 8.52
C ASP A 231 -17.04 6.32 8.38
N GLN A 232 -18.12 5.75 8.94
CA GLN A 232 -18.38 4.31 8.94
C GLN A 232 -18.56 3.72 7.52
N ALA A 233 -19.10 4.50 6.58
CA ALA A 233 -19.27 4.06 5.21
C ALA A 233 -17.90 3.82 4.54
N ARG A 234 -16.92 4.68 4.80
CA ARG A 234 -15.55 4.57 4.30
C ARG A 234 -14.76 3.42 4.94
N LEU A 235 -15.12 3.04 6.17
CA LEU A 235 -14.38 2.09 6.99
C LEU A 235 -14.64 0.63 6.62
N LYS A 236 -15.75 0.31 5.95
CA LYS A 236 -16.24 -1.07 5.75
C LYS A 236 -15.19 -2.00 5.11
N SER A 237 -14.65 -1.63 3.96
CA SER A 237 -13.65 -2.45 3.24
C SER A 237 -12.33 -2.60 4.02
N LYS A 238 -11.94 -1.55 4.76
CA LYS A 238 -10.74 -1.60 5.61
C LYS A 238 -10.89 -2.56 6.79
N LYS A 239 -12.07 -2.63 7.43
CA LYS A 239 -12.36 -3.62 8.47
C LYS A 239 -12.29 -5.05 7.93
N ILE A 240 -12.90 -5.30 6.77
CA ILE A 240 -12.86 -6.60 6.10
C ILE A 240 -11.41 -6.99 5.84
N SER A 241 -10.66 -6.17 5.13
CA SER A 241 -9.26 -6.43 4.76
C SER A 241 -8.39 -6.76 5.97
N LYS A 242 -8.47 -5.98 7.05
CA LYS A 242 -7.65 -6.20 8.26
C LYS A 242 -8.07 -7.46 9.03
N THR A 243 -9.37 -7.67 9.23
CA THR A 243 -9.89 -8.81 10.00
C THR A 243 -9.59 -10.12 9.29
N GLU A 244 -9.87 -10.22 7.98
CA GLU A 244 -9.57 -11.39 7.18
C GLU A 244 -8.08 -11.72 7.13
N SER A 245 -7.23 -10.68 7.06
CA SER A 245 -5.79 -10.85 7.07
C SER A 245 -5.28 -11.57 8.33
N VAL A 246 -5.87 -11.33 9.50
CA VAL A 246 -5.51 -12.01 10.75
C VAL A 246 -6.24 -13.34 10.88
N ALA A 247 -7.54 -13.38 10.62
CA ALA A 247 -8.37 -14.59 10.73
C ALA A 247 -7.83 -15.73 9.86
N SER A 248 -7.25 -15.42 8.70
CA SER A 248 -6.63 -16.41 7.81
C SER A 248 -5.46 -17.19 8.43
N GLN A 249 -4.92 -16.75 9.58
CA GLN A 249 -3.87 -17.44 10.32
C GLN A 249 -4.42 -18.43 11.35
N ILE A 250 -5.73 -18.45 11.59
CA ILE A 250 -6.40 -19.27 12.60
C ILE A 250 -7.22 -20.34 11.87
N PRO A 251 -6.89 -21.66 12.01
CA PRO A 251 -7.57 -22.73 11.28
C PRO A 251 -8.90 -23.18 11.92
N TYR A 252 -9.43 -22.42 12.88
CA TYR A 252 -10.68 -22.68 13.61
C TYR A 252 -11.40 -21.37 13.92
N ASP A 253 -12.64 -21.46 14.39
CA ASP A 253 -13.42 -20.26 14.77
C ASP A 253 -12.84 -19.61 16.03
N ALA A 254 -12.50 -18.35 15.93
CA ALA A 254 -12.08 -17.49 17.01
C ALA A 254 -12.62 -16.06 16.77
N TYR A 255 -12.83 -15.32 17.86
CA TYR A 255 -13.23 -13.92 17.73
C TYR A 255 -12.03 -13.07 17.30
N VAL A 256 -12.12 -12.44 16.12
CA VAL A 256 -11.08 -11.56 15.59
C VAL A 256 -11.66 -10.19 15.28
N TYR A 257 -11.07 -9.15 15.86
CA TYR A 257 -11.38 -7.76 15.54
C TYR A 257 -10.11 -6.99 15.17
N ALA A 258 -10.09 -6.33 14.03
CA ALA A 258 -9.00 -5.45 13.64
C ALA A 258 -9.54 -4.23 12.89
N GLY A 259 -9.34 -3.05 13.45
CA GLY A 259 -9.85 -1.84 12.82
C GLY A 259 -9.08 -0.58 13.17
N PRO A 260 -9.28 0.51 12.41
CA PRO A 260 -9.04 1.86 12.89
C PRO A 260 -10.12 2.20 13.92
N ASN A 261 -9.71 2.82 15.03
CA ASN A 261 -10.57 3.04 16.20
C ASN A 261 -10.64 4.49 16.65
N GLY A 262 -9.85 5.36 16.05
CA GLY A 262 -9.88 6.78 16.39
C GLY A 262 -8.86 7.60 15.62
N CYS A 263 -9.15 8.91 15.55
CA CYS A 263 -8.24 9.92 15.01
C CYS A 263 -7.89 10.90 16.13
N ILE A 264 -6.57 11.09 16.34
CA ILE A 264 -6.02 12.07 17.30
C ILE A 264 -4.98 12.90 16.56
N ASP A 265 -5.30 14.14 16.23
CA ASP A 265 -4.54 14.99 15.33
C ASP A 265 -3.07 15.18 15.72
N CYS A 266 -2.78 15.31 17.01
CA CYS A 266 -1.40 15.51 17.48
C CYS A 266 -0.46 14.30 17.25
N LEU A 267 -1.01 13.15 16.84
CA LEU A 267 -0.20 12.00 16.45
C LEU A 267 0.40 12.17 15.04
N ASN A 268 -0.12 13.09 14.21
CA ASN A 268 0.31 13.23 12.83
C ASN A 268 0.33 11.89 12.09
N ASP A 269 1.45 11.50 11.48
CA ASP A 269 1.59 10.23 10.77
C ASP A 269 1.96 9.04 11.68
N ASN A 270 2.10 9.28 12.99
CA ASN A 270 2.34 8.21 13.94
C ASN A 270 1.06 7.41 14.18
N LYS A 271 1.21 6.09 14.14
CA LYS A 271 0.15 5.12 14.43
C LYS A 271 0.48 4.33 15.68
N ILE A 272 -0.47 4.31 16.62
CA ILE A 272 -0.42 3.49 17.83
C ILE A 272 -1.37 2.31 17.63
N CYS A 273 -0.88 1.12 17.88
CA CYS A 273 -1.68 -0.11 17.91
C CYS A 273 -1.65 -0.70 19.31
N HIS A 274 -2.83 -0.98 19.87
CA HIS A 274 -3.00 -1.87 21.01
C HIS A 274 -3.53 -3.20 20.51
N LEU A 275 -2.80 -4.28 20.80
CA LEU A 275 -3.10 -5.63 20.34
C LEU A 275 -3.18 -6.55 21.55
N LYS A 276 -4.28 -7.30 21.66
CA LYS A 276 -4.44 -8.34 22.67
C LYS A 276 -4.81 -9.66 22.03
N ILE A 277 -4.22 -10.75 22.52
CA ILE A 277 -4.54 -12.12 22.13
C ILE A 277 -4.76 -12.91 23.42
N ASP A 278 -5.96 -13.44 23.61
CA ASP A 278 -6.30 -14.37 24.69
C ASP A 278 -6.28 -15.79 24.13
N PHE A 279 -5.59 -16.70 24.80
CA PHE A 279 -5.42 -18.06 24.34
C PHE A 279 -5.26 -19.05 25.51
N LYS A 280 -5.38 -20.35 25.21
CA LYS A 280 -5.23 -21.45 26.15
C LYS A 280 -3.98 -22.25 25.83
N LEU A 281 -3.29 -22.64 26.88
CA LEU A 281 -2.12 -23.52 26.87
C LEU A 281 -2.49 -24.95 27.29
N PHE A 282 -1.47 -25.75 27.56
CA PHE A 282 -1.64 -27.14 28.08
C PHE A 282 -2.54 -27.15 29.30
N GLY A 283 -3.54 -28.06 29.30
CA GLY A 283 -4.53 -28.16 30.38
C GLY A 283 -5.58 -27.03 30.39
N ASP A 284 -5.80 -26.38 29.27
CA ASP A 284 -6.70 -25.23 29.12
C ASP A 284 -6.35 -24.02 30.03
N VAL A 285 -5.11 -23.97 30.51
CA VAL A 285 -4.63 -22.86 31.33
C VAL A 285 -4.61 -21.57 30.51
N PRO A 286 -5.32 -20.52 30.95
CA PRO A 286 -5.40 -19.28 30.19
C PRO A 286 -4.08 -18.51 30.20
N ALA A 287 -3.79 -17.88 29.07
CA ALA A 287 -2.68 -16.95 28.88
C ALA A 287 -3.10 -15.82 27.94
N TYR A 288 -2.37 -14.72 27.95
CA TYR A 288 -2.61 -13.64 27.03
C TYR A 288 -1.31 -12.94 26.62
N ILE A 289 -1.35 -12.28 25.48
CA ILE A 289 -0.38 -11.29 25.05
C ILE A 289 -1.07 -9.94 24.98
N ASP A 290 -0.48 -8.92 25.58
CA ASP A 290 -0.88 -7.51 25.47
C ASP A 290 0.33 -6.72 24.96
N LEU A 291 0.16 -6.05 23.79
CA LEU A 291 1.24 -5.40 23.09
C LEU A 291 0.83 -4.01 22.61
N LYS A 292 1.71 -3.04 22.82
CA LYS A 292 1.62 -1.72 22.23
C LYS A 292 2.71 -1.54 21.19
N LEU A 293 2.32 -1.18 19.96
CA LEU A 293 3.22 -0.83 18.86
C LEU A 293 2.99 0.63 18.46
N SER A 294 4.07 1.39 18.29
CA SER A 294 4.03 2.76 17.77
C SER A 294 4.98 2.90 16.60
N VAL A 295 4.48 3.33 15.45
CA VAL A 295 5.25 3.45 14.19
C VAL A 295 4.81 4.67 13.39
N GLU A 296 5.73 5.23 12.61
CA GLU A 296 5.35 6.15 11.51
C GLU A 296 4.74 5.32 10.38
N ASP A 297 3.47 5.57 10.03
CA ASP A 297 2.68 4.69 9.17
C ASP A 297 3.14 4.73 7.70
N SER A 298 3.32 5.92 7.15
CA SER A 298 3.61 6.10 5.73
C SER A 298 5.01 5.64 5.32
N PRO A 299 6.10 5.99 6.03
CA PRO A 299 7.43 5.45 5.73
C PRO A 299 7.49 3.93 5.85
N ASN A 300 6.77 3.37 6.82
CA ASN A 300 6.71 1.93 7.04
C ASN A 300 6.04 1.18 5.88
N SER A 301 5.07 1.78 5.20
CA SER A 301 4.45 1.21 4.00
C SER A 301 5.32 1.40 2.75
N ALA A 302 6.06 2.50 2.64
CA ALA A 302 6.87 2.82 1.48
C ALA A 302 7.93 1.75 1.19
N GLY A 303 8.56 1.20 2.23
CA GLY A 303 9.55 0.13 2.07
C GLY A 303 8.98 -1.15 1.44
N VAL A 304 7.68 -1.43 1.62
CA VAL A 304 7.00 -2.56 0.95
C VAL A 304 6.69 -2.22 -0.50
N VAL A 305 6.23 -0.99 -0.75
CA VAL A 305 5.87 -0.55 -2.11
C VAL A 305 7.06 -0.53 -3.05
N VAL A 306 8.26 -0.21 -2.56
CA VAL A 306 9.50 -0.28 -3.35
C VAL A 306 9.71 -1.68 -3.95
N ASP A 307 9.47 -2.73 -3.17
CA ASP A 307 9.56 -4.10 -3.66
C ASP A 307 8.40 -4.44 -4.62
N ALA A 308 7.18 -4.02 -4.29
CA ALA A 308 6.02 -4.22 -5.17
C ALA A 308 6.23 -3.60 -6.55
N ILE A 309 6.85 -2.41 -6.64
CA ILE A 309 7.21 -1.75 -7.90
C ILE A 309 8.18 -2.62 -8.70
N ARG A 310 9.25 -3.12 -8.06
CA ARG A 310 10.27 -3.92 -8.73
C ARG A 310 9.71 -5.27 -9.19
N VAL A 311 8.85 -5.90 -8.38
CA VAL A 311 8.16 -7.15 -8.77
C VAL A 311 7.19 -6.92 -9.92
N ALA A 312 6.42 -5.84 -9.91
CA ALA A 312 5.55 -5.49 -11.02
C ALA A 312 6.34 -5.27 -12.32
N LYS A 313 7.53 -4.65 -12.23
CA LYS A 313 8.42 -4.49 -13.39
C LYS A 313 8.93 -5.82 -13.90
N ILE A 314 9.37 -6.73 -13.04
CA ILE A 314 9.77 -8.09 -13.43
C ILE A 314 8.62 -8.81 -14.16
N ALA A 315 7.39 -8.69 -13.64
CA ALA A 315 6.22 -9.27 -14.28
C ALA A 315 5.96 -8.69 -15.69
N LEU A 316 6.12 -7.36 -15.85
CA LEU A 316 6.05 -6.69 -17.17
C LEU A 316 7.11 -7.21 -18.12
N ASP A 317 8.37 -7.32 -17.68
CA ASP A 317 9.49 -7.80 -18.49
C ASP A 317 9.29 -9.25 -18.96
N ARG A 318 8.62 -10.05 -18.11
CA ARG A 318 8.20 -11.43 -18.43
C ARG A 318 6.87 -11.53 -19.18
N LYS A 319 6.22 -10.40 -19.47
CA LYS A 319 4.92 -10.31 -20.15
C LYS A 319 3.81 -11.08 -19.44
N LEU A 320 3.88 -11.15 -18.10
CA LEU A 320 2.85 -11.77 -17.27
C LEU A 320 1.69 -10.79 -17.09
N GLY A 321 0.47 -11.30 -17.01
CA GLY A 321 -0.74 -10.50 -16.84
C GLY A 321 -1.68 -11.06 -15.78
N GLY A 322 -2.46 -10.16 -15.18
CA GLY A 322 -3.36 -10.46 -14.08
C GLY A 322 -2.69 -10.32 -12.70
N PRO A 323 -3.33 -10.81 -11.65
CA PRO A 323 -2.79 -10.76 -10.30
C PRO A 323 -1.48 -11.55 -10.17
N ILE A 324 -0.47 -10.91 -9.63
CA ILE A 324 0.79 -11.57 -9.25
C ILE A 324 0.60 -12.13 -7.84
N ILE A 325 0.19 -13.38 -7.75
CA ILE A 325 -0.25 -14.02 -6.50
C ILE A 325 0.82 -13.97 -5.41
N PRO A 326 2.10 -14.39 -5.65
CA PRO A 326 3.13 -14.35 -4.61
C PRO A 326 3.34 -12.95 -4.04
N ALA A 327 3.39 -11.93 -4.90
CA ALA A 327 3.56 -10.55 -4.50
C ALA A 327 2.35 -10.02 -3.72
N SER A 328 1.13 -10.26 -4.22
CA SER A 328 -0.08 -9.81 -3.54
C SER A 328 -0.22 -10.49 -2.17
N ALA A 329 0.01 -11.79 -2.05
CA ALA A 329 -0.06 -12.52 -0.78
C ALA A 329 0.95 -11.99 0.25
N TYR A 330 2.17 -11.68 -0.17
CA TYR A 330 3.20 -11.20 0.75
C TYR A 330 3.04 -9.71 1.09
N PHE A 331 2.74 -8.86 0.10
CA PHE A 331 2.72 -7.41 0.28
C PHE A 331 1.37 -6.83 0.70
N MET A 332 0.25 -7.53 0.47
CA MET A 332 -1.09 -6.97 0.62
C MET A 332 -1.89 -7.64 1.74
N LYS A 333 -2.82 -6.89 2.37
CA LYS A 333 -3.69 -7.40 3.44
C LYS A 333 -4.88 -8.19 2.89
N HIS A 334 -5.36 -7.80 1.70
CA HIS A 334 -6.47 -8.47 1.02
C HIS A 334 -6.03 -8.91 -0.39
N PRO A 335 -5.14 -9.92 -0.49
CA PRO A 335 -4.71 -10.48 -1.77
C PRO A 335 -5.82 -11.33 -2.40
N PRO A 336 -5.71 -11.66 -3.70
CA PRO A 336 -6.59 -12.65 -4.34
C PRO A 336 -6.58 -14.02 -3.65
N GLU A 337 -5.46 -14.38 -3.02
CA GLU A 337 -5.27 -15.62 -2.26
C GLU A 337 -4.50 -15.31 -0.97
N GLN A 338 -5.13 -15.65 0.18
CA GLN A 338 -4.46 -15.53 1.49
C GLN A 338 -3.50 -16.70 1.69
N ILE A 339 -2.24 -16.40 1.95
CA ILE A 339 -1.17 -17.36 2.18
C ILE A 339 -0.44 -16.99 3.47
N HIS A 340 0.06 -17.98 4.21
CA HIS A 340 0.92 -17.72 5.36
C HIS A 340 2.18 -16.95 4.95
N ASP A 341 2.59 -15.96 5.76
CA ASP A 341 3.63 -15.01 5.35
C ASP A 341 4.97 -15.68 5.00
N ALA A 342 5.36 -16.76 5.71
CA ALA A 342 6.57 -17.53 5.40
C ALA A 342 6.49 -18.18 4.01
N VAL A 343 5.38 -18.86 3.71
CA VAL A 343 5.14 -19.50 2.41
C VAL A 343 5.01 -18.47 1.30
N ALA A 344 4.31 -17.34 1.57
CA ALA A 344 4.19 -16.26 0.61
C ALA A 344 5.56 -15.65 0.26
N ARG A 345 6.45 -15.53 1.26
CA ARG A 345 7.83 -15.07 1.05
C ARG A 345 8.62 -16.05 0.17
N GLU A 346 8.58 -17.34 0.46
CA GLU A 346 9.25 -18.35 -0.36
C GLU A 346 8.78 -18.30 -1.82
N LYS A 347 7.47 -18.27 -2.04
CA LYS A 347 6.89 -18.15 -3.39
C LYS A 347 7.30 -16.86 -4.08
N LEU A 348 7.41 -15.75 -3.34
CA LEU A 348 7.90 -14.48 -3.88
C LEU A 348 9.36 -14.58 -4.33
N GLU A 349 10.22 -15.19 -3.51
CA GLU A 349 11.63 -15.42 -3.86
C GLU A 349 11.78 -16.33 -5.11
N GLU A 350 10.97 -17.37 -5.21
CA GLU A 350 10.90 -18.23 -6.39
C GLU A 350 10.45 -17.45 -7.63
N PHE A 351 9.42 -16.61 -7.48
CA PHE A 351 8.97 -15.73 -8.56
C PHE A 351 10.07 -14.78 -8.99
N ILE A 352 10.79 -14.13 -8.06
CA ILE A 352 11.90 -13.22 -8.38
C ILE A 352 12.99 -13.95 -9.15
N LYS A 353 13.37 -15.17 -8.75
CA LYS A 353 14.38 -16.01 -9.42
C LYS A 353 13.91 -16.56 -10.77
N GLY A 354 12.61 -16.55 -11.06
CA GLY A 354 12.02 -17.06 -12.30
C GLY A 354 11.80 -18.57 -12.32
N THR A 355 11.80 -19.22 -11.17
CA THR A 355 11.52 -20.66 -11.01
C THR A 355 10.03 -20.99 -11.00
N VAL A 356 9.19 -19.99 -10.75
CA VAL A 356 7.70 -20.07 -10.78
C VAL A 356 7.14 -18.86 -11.52
N GLN A 357 6.00 -19.07 -12.25
CA GLN A 357 5.27 -18.00 -12.95
C GLN A 357 4.22 -17.32 -12.07
#